data_7f45a622fa35623344c6e4abadef3aa6
#
_entry.id   7f45a622fa35623344c6e4abadef3aa6
#
_cell.length_a   1.000
_cell.length_b   1.000
_cell.length_c   1.000
_cell.angle_alpha   90.00
_cell.angle_beta   90.00
_cell.angle_gamma   90.00
#
_symmetry.space_group_name_H-M   'P 1'
#
loop_
_entity.id
_entity.type
_entity.pdbx_description
1 polymer ?
#
loop_
_entity_poly.entity_id
_entity_poly.type
_entity_poly.pdbx_seq_one_letter_code
_entity_poly.pdbx_strand_id
1 'polypeptide(L)'
;GIAKMLSFLLDEHISPTVAEQISRKRPEILIFPLITWQEGRYLADSDEIVLKAATEAQLTLVTYDQNTIPPLLCEWGEAQKSHSGVIFIDYQSIPPSNFGLLIRSLLALWDLQSKQNWTNRLVYLKPKI
;
A
#
# COMPACT_ATOMS: atom_id res chain seq x y z
N GLY A 1 7.87 20.78 -10.61
CA GLY A 1 7.58 20.49 -9.22
C GLY A 1 8.40 19.33 -8.68
N ILE A 2 8.37 19.18 -7.38
CA ILE A 2 9.03 18.06 -6.73
C ILE A 2 8.26 16.78 -7.04
N ALA A 3 8.94 15.77 -7.57
CA ALA A 3 8.32 14.48 -7.81
C ALA A 3 7.88 13.88 -6.48
N LYS A 4 6.63 13.40 -6.43
CA LYS A 4 6.10 12.79 -5.21
C LYS A 4 6.72 11.42 -5.01
N MET A 5 7.22 11.16 -3.81
CA MET A 5 7.79 9.87 -3.46
C MET A 5 6.70 8.88 -3.07
N LEU A 6 7.02 7.59 -3.18
CA LEU A 6 6.13 6.51 -2.76
C LEU A 6 5.65 6.72 -1.34
N SER A 7 4.33 6.68 -1.14
CA SER A 7 3.69 6.78 0.17
C SER A 7 2.70 5.63 0.30
N PHE A 8 2.62 5.03 1.49
CA PHE A 8 1.88 3.78 1.69
C PHE A 8 0.57 3.98 2.45
N LEU A 9 -0.46 3.28 2.00
CA LEU A 9 -1.67 3.04 2.78
C LEU A 9 -1.78 1.54 3.02
N LEU A 10 -1.64 1.11 4.27
CA LEU A 10 -1.69 -0.31 4.64
C LEU A 10 -3.14 -0.74 4.86
N ASP A 11 -3.58 -1.76 4.14
CA ASP A 11 -4.93 -2.31 4.23
C ASP A 11 -5.25 -2.77 5.65
N GLU A 12 -6.54 -2.93 5.97
CA GLU A 12 -7.01 -3.24 7.33
C GLU A 12 -6.48 -4.56 7.89
N HIS A 13 -6.07 -5.49 7.04
CA HIS A 13 -5.51 -6.78 7.47
C HIS A 13 -4.03 -6.71 7.84
N ILE A 14 -3.41 -5.56 7.68
CA ILE A 14 -2.01 -5.34 8.07
C ILE A 14 -2.00 -4.62 9.42
N SER A 15 -1.23 -5.15 10.37
CA SER A 15 -1.16 -4.57 11.72
C SER A 15 -0.65 -3.12 11.66
N PRO A 16 -1.29 -2.20 12.42
CA PRO A 16 -0.78 -0.83 12.54
C PRO A 16 0.63 -0.73 13.08
N THR A 17 1.10 -1.76 13.80
CA THR A 17 2.47 -1.83 14.31
C THR A 17 3.49 -1.68 13.18
N VAL A 18 3.21 -2.21 12.00
CA VAL A 18 4.09 -2.09 10.84
C VAL A 18 4.31 -0.62 10.47
N ALA A 19 3.21 0.15 10.38
CA ALA A 19 3.29 1.57 10.06
C ALA A 19 4.01 2.35 11.16
N GLU A 20 3.71 2.06 12.42
CA GLU A 20 4.34 2.73 13.56
C GLU A 20 5.85 2.53 13.57
N GLN A 21 6.31 1.30 13.36
CA GLN A 21 7.74 1.01 13.39
C GLN A 21 8.47 1.60 12.20
N ILE A 22 7.88 1.60 11.01
CA ILE A 22 8.49 2.23 9.85
C ILE A 22 8.59 3.74 10.07
N SER A 23 7.53 4.37 10.57
CA SER A 23 7.55 5.82 10.85
C SER A 23 8.63 6.21 11.85
N ARG A 24 8.89 5.36 12.84
CA ARG A 24 9.94 5.64 13.82
C ARG A 24 11.33 5.50 13.22
N LYS A 25 11.54 4.47 12.39
CA LYS A 25 12.84 4.21 11.77
C LYS A 25 13.17 5.17 10.64
N ARG A 26 12.16 5.53 9.86
CA ARG A 26 12.31 6.33 8.66
C ARG A 26 11.21 7.38 8.60
N PRO A 27 11.33 8.48 9.38
CA PRO A 27 10.27 9.50 9.44
C PRO A 27 9.95 10.17 8.11
N GLU A 28 10.84 10.08 7.13
CA GLU A 28 10.61 10.63 5.79
C GLU A 28 9.59 9.82 4.98
N ILE A 29 9.32 8.58 5.38
CA ILE A 29 8.36 7.73 4.68
C ILE A 29 6.96 8.00 5.20
N LEU A 30 6.05 8.41 4.31
CA LEU A 30 4.65 8.56 4.65
C LEU A 30 3.98 7.20 4.57
N ILE A 31 3.46 6.74 5.70
CA ILE A 31 2.82 5.42 5.80
C ILE A 31 1.68 5.48 6.81
N PHE A 32 0.51 5.05 6.39
CA PHE A 32 -0.71 5.13 7.19
C PHE A 32 -1.40 3.78 7.23
N PRO A 33 -1.78 3.29 8.43
CA PRO A 33 -2.66 2.11 8.49
C PRO A 33 -4.09 2.53 8.23
N LEU A 34 -4.82 1.77 7.40
CA LEU A 34 -6.21 2.06 7.09
C LEU A 34 -7.08 2.12 8.35
N ILE A 35 -6.73 1.30 9.35
CA ILE A 35 -7.47 1.20 10.63
C ILE A 35 -7.61 2.57 11.30
N THR A 36 -6.58 3.43 11.21
CA THR A 36 -6.57 4.74 11.86
C THR A 36 -6.56 5.91 10.89
N TRP A 37 -6.33 5.65 9.61
CA TRP A 37 -6.25 6.72 8.61
C TRP A 37 -7.59 7.45 8.50
N GLN A 38 -7.53 8.78 8.49
CA GLN A 38 -8.75 9.62 8.47
C GLN A 38 -9.72 9.23 9.58
N GLU A 39 -9.17 8.99 10.78
CA GLU A 39 -9.93 8.62 11.98
C GLU A 39 -10.71 7.32 11.83
N GLY A 40 -10.22 6.38 11.00
CA GLY A 40 -10.88 5.10 10.76
C GLY A 40 -12.08 5.18 9.84
N ARG A 41 -12.25 6.28 9.13
CA ARG A 41 -13.42 6.54 8.29
C ARG A 41 -13.68 5.48 7.23
N TYR A 42 -12.63 4.89 6.70
CA TYR A 42 -12.73 3.94 5.59
C TYR A 42 -12.73 2.48 6.04
N LEU A 43 -12.71 2.25 7.34
CA LEU A 43 -12.75 0.89 7.88
C LEU A 43 -14.07 0.24 7.49
N ALA A 44 -14.00 -1.00 6.98
CA ALA A 44 -15.14 -1.76 6.49
C ALA A 44 -15.82 -1.20 5.22
N ASP A 45 -15.24 -0.19 4.59
CA ASP A 45 -15.73 0.26 3.28
C ASP A 45 -15.30 -0.73 2.18
N SER A 46 -15.97 -0.66 1.03
CA SER A 46 -15.62 -1.51 -0.10
C SER A 46 -14.22 -1.17 -0.63
N ASP A 47 -13.59 -2.13 -1.30
CA ASP A 47 -12.27 -1.93 -1.90
C ASP A 47 -12.26 -0.79 -2.92
N GLU A 48 -13.39 -0.60 -3.63
CA GLU A 48 -13.49 0.50 -4.60
C GLU A 48 -13.39 1.86 -3.90
N ILE A 49 -14.09 2.03 -2.77
CA ILE A 49 -14.05 3.26 -2.00
C ILE A 49 -12.66 3.49 -1.42
N VAL A 50 -12.04 2.44 -0.89
CA VAL A 50 -10.68 2.52 -0.34
C VAL A 50 -9.68 2.90 -1.44
N LEU A 51 -9.75 2.26 -2.61
CA LEU A 51 -8.85 2.55 -3.72
C LEU A 51 -9.03 3.99 -4.22
N LYS A 52 -10.28 4.47 -4.30
CA LYS A 52 -10.57 5.84 -4.69
C LYS A 52 -9.98 6.84 -3.69
N ALA A 53 -10.16 6.59 -2.41
CA ALA A 53 -9.62 7.46 -1.36
C ALA A 53 -8.09 7.48 -1.39
N ALA A 54 -7.46 6.31 -1.56
CA ALA A 54 -6.01 6.21 -1.69
C ALA A 54 -5.51 7.00 -2.90
N THR A 55 -6.21 6.89 -4.02
CA THR A 55 -5.85 7.59 -5.26
C THR A 55 -5.93 9.10 -5.07
N GLU A 56 -7.01 9.59 -4.47
CA GLU A 56 -7.18 11.02 -4.20
C GLU A 56 -6.10 11.56 -3.26
N ALA A 57 -5.68 10.76 -2.28
CA ALA A 57 -4.61 11.13 -1.35
C ALA A 57 -3.21 10.85 -1.91
N GLN A 58 -3.11 10.26 -3.10
CA GLN A 58 -1.85 9.87 -3.73
C GLN A 58 -1.05 8.89 -2.88
N LEU A 59 -1.75 7.93 -2.28
CA LEU A 59 -1.16 6.84 -1.51
C LEU A 59 -1.21 5.55 -2.31
N THR A 60 -0.16 4.74 -2.20
CA THR A 60 -0.11 3.42 -2.81
C THR A 60 -0.67 2.40 -1.83
N LEU A 61 -1.71 1.67 -2.25
CA LEU A 61 -2.36 0.67 -1.41
C LEU A 61 -1.48 -0.56 -1.27
N VAL A 62 -1.27 -1.02 -0.03
CA VAL A 62 -0.53 -2.25 0.27
C VAL A 62 -1.54 -3.25 0.82
N THR A 63 -1.67 -4.41 0.16
CA THR A 63 -2.77 -5.34 0.49
C THR A 63 -2.37 -6.79 0.27
N TYR A 64 -2.96 -7.67 1.07
CA TYR A 64 -2.91 -9.12 0.86
C TYR A 64 -4.03 -9.61 -0.06
N ASP A 65 -5.00 -8.77 -0.41
CA ASP A 65 -6.18 -9.19 -1.17
C ASP A 65 -5.86 -9.30 -2.66
N GLN A 66 -5.59 -10.52 -3.10
CA GLN A 66 -5.35 -10.83 -4.51
C GLN A 66 -6.59 -11.35 -5.21
N ASN A 67 -7.75 -11.32 -4.56
CA ASN A 67 -9.02 -11.83 -5.14
C ASN A 67 -9.91 -10.70 -5.61
N THR A 68 -10.14 -9.67 -4.78
CA THR A 68 -11.07 -8.58 -5.06
C THR A 68 -10.42 -7.41 -5.80
N ILE A 69 -9.18 -7.07 -5.43
CA ILE A 69 -8.50 -5.90 -5.99
C ILE A 69 -8.16 -6.08 -7.48
N PRO A 70 -7.61 -7.22 -7.95
CA PRO A 70 -7.25 -7.32 -9.37
C PRO A 70 -8.42 -7.13 -10.34
N PRO A 71 -9.63 -7.72 -10.12
CA PRO A 71 -10.76 -7.44 -11.00
C PRO A 71 -11.16 -5.96 -10.99
N LEU A 72 -11.09 -5.31 -9.84
CA LEU A 72 -11.39 -3.88 -9.70
C LEU A 72 -10.44 -3.03 -10.53
N LEU A 73 -9.14 -3.37 -10.52
CA LEU A 73 -8.15 -2.66 -11.33
C LEU A 73 -8.40 -2.84 -12.83
N CYS A 74 -8.88 -4.01 -13.24
CA CYS A 74 -9.29 -4.23 -14.63
C CYS A 74 -10.46 -3.33 -15.01
N GLU A 75 -11.47 -3.24 -14.15
CA GLU A 75 -12.62 -2.36 -14.39
C GLU A 75 -12.19 -0.90 -14.50
N TRP A 76 -11.28 -0.47 -13.64
CA TRP A 76 -10.77 0.89 -13.67
C TRP A 76 -9.99 1.15 -14.97
N GLY A 77 -9.18 0.19 -15.41
CA GLY A 77 -8.46 0.31 -16.67
C GLY A 77 -9.40 0.45 -17.87
N GLU A 78 -10.46 -0.37 -17.91
CA GLU A 78 -11.46 -0.29 -18.97
C GLU A 78 -12.20 1.05 -18.96
N ALA A 79 -12.45 1.62 -17.79
CA ALA A 79 -13.10 2.91 -17.64
C ALA A 79 -12.13 4.08 -17.77
N GLN A 80 -10.86 3.81 -18.08
CA GLN A 80 -9.80 4.81 -18.19
C GLN A 80 -9.59 5.61 -16.90
N LYS A 81 -9.84 4.98 -15.75
CA LYS A 81 -9.55 5.55 -14.43
C LYS A 81 -8.14 5.17 -14.00
N SER A 82 -7.45 6.12 -13.41
CA SER A 82 -6.10 5.89 -12.88
C SER A 82 -6.11 5.73 -11.38
N HIS A 83 -5.15 4.94 -10.86
CA HIS A 83 -4.91 4.80 -9.42
C HIS A 83 -3.45 5.12 -9.11
N SER A 84 -3.12 5.27 -7.83
CA SER A 84 -1.78 5.67 -7.39
C SER A 84 -0.89 4.49 -7.00
N GLY A 85 -1.17 3.32 -7.58
CA GLY A 85 -0.36 2.13 -7.38
C GLY A 85 -0.94 1.17 -6.35
N VAL A 86 -0.64 -0.12 -6.53
CA VAL A 86 -1.01 -1.18 -5.59
C VAL A 86 0.17 -2.12 -5.42
N ILE A 87 0.48 -2.44 -4.16
CA ILE A 87 1.49 -3.41 -3.79
C ILE A 87 0.79 -4.61 -3.19
N PHE A 88 0.93 -5.76 -3.85
CA PHE A 88 0.36 -7.02 -3.37
C PHE A 88 1.38 -7.78 -2.53
N ILE A 89 0.90 -8.38 -1.44
CA ILE A 89 1.72 -9.23 -0.58
C ILE A 89 1.17 -10.65 -0.63
N ASP A 90 2.06 -11.63 -0.76
CA ASP A 90 1.69 -13.03 -0.73
C ASP A 90 1.77 -13.57 0.71
N TYR A 91 0.69 -14.22 1.17
CA TYR A 91 0.60 -14.76 2.52
C TYR A 91 1.71 -15.77 2.84
N GLN A 92 2.13 -16.55 1.87
CA GLN A 92 3.14 -17.58 2.11
C GLN A 92 4.54 -16.98 2.18
N SER A 93 4.82 -16.00 1.33
CA SER A 93 6.16 -15.37 1.27
C SER A 93 6.39 -14.46 2.46
N ILE A 94 5.37 -13.68 2.84
CA ILE A 94 5.45 -12.72 3.94
C ILE A 94 4.16 -12.84 4.77
N PRO A 95 4.13 -13.76 5.74
CA PRO A 95 2.92 -13.90 6.57
C PRO A 95 2.59 -12.61 7.31
N PRO A 96 1.29 -12.28 7.48
CA PRO A 96 0.90 -11.04 8.16
C PRO A 96 1.44 -10.90 9.58
N SER A 97 1.71 -12.02 10.26
CA SER A 97 2.26 -12.02 11.62
C SER A 97 3.76 -11.76 11.65
N ASN A 98 4.45 -11.87 10.52
CA ASN A 98 5.90 -11.63 10.47
C ASN A 98 6.18 -10.15 10.20
N PHE A 99 6.00 -9.33 11.24
CA PHE A 99 6.16 -7.88 11.14
C PHE A 99 7.57 -7.48 10.70
N GLY A 100 8.58 -8.16 11.23
CA GLY A 100 9.97 -7.85 10.89
C GLY A 100 10.27 -8.01 9.41
N LEU A 101 9.82 -9.12 8.83
CA LEU A 101 10.02 -9.38 7.40
C LEU A 101 9.23 -8.37 6.55
N LEU A 102 7.99 -8.08 6.93
CA LEU A 102 7.17 -7.13 6.21
C LEU A 102 7.79 -5.73 6.23
N ILE A 103 8.27 -5.29 7.40
CA ILE A 103 8.94 -3.99 7.55
C ILE A 103 10.19 -3.93 6.67
N ARG A 104 11.06 -4.93 6.74
CA ARG A 104 12.29 -4.95 5.93
C ARG A 104 11.97 -4.92 4.43
N SER A 105 10.93 -5.67 4.04
CA SER A 105 10.55 -5.76 2.63
C SER A 105 9.99 -4.44 2.10
N LEU A 106 9.15 -3.75 2.88
CA LEU A 106 8.63 -2.44 2.50
C LEU A 106 9.73 -1.38 2.45
N LEU A 107 10.65 -1.40 3.42
CA LEU A 107 11.79 -0.48 3.42
C LEU A 107 12.69 -0.70 2.19
N ALA A 108 12.97 -1.95 1.85
CA ALA A 108 13.78 -2.26 0.67
C ALA A 108 13.10 -1.79 -0.61
N LEU A 109 11.79 -1.99 -0.73
CA LEU A 109 11.03 -1.52 -1.89
C LEU A 109 11.08 0.01 -1.97
N TRP A 110 10.89 0.70 -0.86
CA TRP A 110 10.93 2.16 -0.83
C TRP A 110 12.30 2.68 -1.27
N ASP A 111 13.37 2.10 -0.77
CA ASP A 111 14.73 2.51 -1.15
C ASP A 111 15.00 2.32 -2.65
N LEU A 112 14.43 1.27 -3.24
CA LEU A 112 14.63 0.97 -4.65
C LEU A 112 13.71 1.74 -5.58
N GLN A 113 12.47 1.97 -5.18
CA GLN A 113 11.41 2.43 -6.09
C GLN A 113 10.64 3.65 -5.63
N SER A 114 11.09 4.35 -4.59
CA SER A 114 10.35 5.49 -4.04
C SER A 114 10.17 6.64 -5.04
N LYS A 115 11.07 6.76 -6.00
CA LYS A 115 11.06 7.86 -6.98
C LYS A 115 10.43 7.46 -8.32
N GLN A 116 9.93 6.22 -8.44
CA GLN A 116 9.26 5.78 -9.65
C GLN A 116 7.88 6.41 -9.77
N ASN A 117 7.33 6.40 -10.99
CA ASN A 117 5.95 6.83 -11.19
C ASN A 117 5.02 5.69 -10.79
N TRP A 118 4.26 5.88 -9.71
CA TRP A 118 3.37 4.86 -9.17
C TRP A 118 1.96 4.89 -9.75
N THR A 119 1.67 5.81 -10.66
CA THR A 119 0.37 5.86 -11.33
C THR A 119 0.16 4.56 -12.12
N ASN A 120 -0.91 3.85 -11.81
CA ASN A 120 -1.30 2.58 -12.45
C ASN A 120 -0.27 1.47 -12.31
N ARG A 121 0.63 1.57 -11.33
CA ARG A 121 1.68 0.58 -11.12
C ARG A 121 1.19 -0.54 -10.21
N LEU A 122 1.52 -1.78 -10.58
CA LEU A 122 1.24 -2.96 -9.79
C LEU A 122 2.57 -3.65 -9.47
N VAL A 123 2.79 -3.94 -8.19
CA VAL A 123 4.03 -4.59 -7.75
C VAL A 123 3.70 -5.69 -6.75
N TYR A 124 4.36 -6.82 -6.87
CA TYR A 124 4.35 -7.87 -5.85
C TYR A 124 5.55 -7.64 -4.93
N LEU A 125 5.28 -7.52 -3.64
CA LEU A 125 6.33 -7.28 -2.65
C LEU A 125 7.22 -8.52 -2.52
N LYS A 126 8.52 -8.35 -2.72
CA LYS A 126 9.48 -9.45 -2.57
C LYS A 126 10.01 -9.47 -1.14
N PRO A 127 10.10 -10.66 -0.51
CA PRO A 127 10.67 -10.77 0.83
C PRO A 127 12.13 -10.30 0.83
N LYS A 128 12.45 -9.44 1.78
CA LYS A 128 13.83 -9.00 2.02
C LYS A 128 14.41 -9.78 3.19
N ILE A 129 15.09 -10.83 2.86
CA ILE A 129 15.69 -11.75 3.84
C ILE A 129 17.04 -11.25 4.33
#